data_1d26e74a06ebcda0c7fe71caabd6bca6
#
_entry.id   1d26e74a06ebcda0c7fe71caabd6bca6
#
_cell.length_a   1.000
_cell.length_b   1.000
_cell.length_c   1.000
_cell.angle_alpha   90.00
_cell.angle_beta   90.00
_cell.angle_gamma   90.00
#
_symmetry.space_group_name_H-M   'P 1'
#
loop_
_entity.id
_entity.type
_entity.pdbx_description
1 polymer ?
#
loop_
_entity_poly.entity_id
_entity_poly.type
_entity_poly.pdbx_seq_one_letter_code
_entity_poly.pdbx_strand_id
1 'polypeptide(L)'
;MCIRDSLPTLLLMRKITQLTDCQNILLSPINLCDGLAADYAERKFRLSCGHDFTEDILSASRNVAQKYEVDLSHIDTVQTLALQIFDRIKKIHGLGKRERLLLQLGVILHGCGAYINALHARECSYHILLSTEIIGISHKERLIVANMIRYNDESFPSFEELDGDFSREEYITIVKLNAILKIANVLD
;
A
#
# COMPACT_ATOMS: atom_id res chain seq x y z
N MET A 1 -4.18 -16.79 -31.74
CA MET A 1 -4.93 -17.29 -30.56
C MET A 1 -5.19 -18.76 -30.80
N CYS A 2 -4.63 -19.64 -29.97
CA CYS A 2 -4.70 -21.08 -30.21
C CYS A 2 -6.04 -21.62 -29.71
N ILE A 3 -6.82 -22.27 -30.58
CA ILE A 3 -8.14 -22.86 -30.26
C ILE A 3 -8.03 -23.81 -29.05
N ARG A 4 -6.84 -24.39 -28.84
CA ARG A 4 -6.53 -25.32 -27.74
C ARG A 4 -6.69 -24.72 -26.35
N ASP A 5 -6.47 -23.39 -26.19
CA ASP A 5 -6.56 -22.71 -24.90
C ASP A 5 -7.92 -22.07 -24.63
N SER A 6 -8.74 -21.95 -25.68
CA SER A 6 -10.07 -21.34 -25.60
C SER A 6 -11.09 -22.23 -24.87
N LEU A 7 -11.03 -23.56 -25.10
CA LEU A 7 -11.98 -24.49 -24.47
C LEU A 7 -11.84 -24.59 -22.96
N PRO A 8 -10.63 -24.76 -22.39
CA PRO A 8 -10.44 -24.73 -20.93
C PRO A 8 -10.89 -23.42 -20.30
N THR A 9 -10.60 -22.27 -20.95
CA THR A 9 -11.00 -20.94 -20.48
C THR A 9 -12.52 -20.80 -20.44
N LEU A 10 -13.24 -21.24 -21.49
CA LEU A 10 -14.70 -21.21 -21.51
C LEU A 10 -15.33 -22.12 -20.47
N LEU A 11 -14.76 -23.30 -20.23
CA LEU A 11 -15.24 -24.24 -19.22
C LEU A 11 -15.02 -23.64 -17.80
N LEU A 12 -13.87 -22.99 -17.57
CA LEU A 12 -13.58 -22.29 -16.31
C LEU A 12 -14.57 -21.14 -16.08
N MET A 13 -14.78 -20.28 -17.07
CA MET A 13 -15.76 -19.18 -17.01
C MET A 13 -17.16 -19.69 -16.73
N ARG A 14 -17.60 -20.74 -17.42
CA ARG A 14 -18.88 -21.39 -17.16
C ARG A 14 -18.99 -21.90 -15.73
N LYS A 15 -17.92 -22.52 -15.19
CA LYS A 15 -17.92 -23.02 -13.82
C LYS A 15 -17.99 -21.88 -12.79
N ILE A 16 -17.24 -20.79 -13.01
CA ILE A 16 -17.27 -19.61 -12.16
C ILE A 16 -18.68 -18.99 -12.13
N THR A 17 -19.29 -18.77 -13.29
CA THR A 17 -20.66 -18.21 -13.37
C THR A 17 -21.69 -19.08 -12.69
N GLN A 18 -21.57 -20.42 -12.79
CA GLN A 18 -22.43 -21.35 -12.08
C GLN A 18 -22.26 -21.31 -10.56
N LEU A 19 -21.03 -21.13 -10.07
CA LEU A 19 -20.73 -21.06 -8.62
C LEU A 19 -21.11 -19.72 -8.01
N THR A 20 -21.06 -18.63 -8.77
CA THR A 20 -21.36 -17.28 -8.29
C THR A 20 -22.80 -16.84 -8.58
N ASP A 21 -23.59 -17.68 -9.24
CA ASP A 21 -24.97 -17.35 -9.70
C ASP A 21 -25.04 -16.05 -10.52
N CYS A 22 -23.95 -15.73 -11.24
CA CYS A 22 -23.85 -14.53 -12.06
C CYS A 22 -24.68 -14.73 -13.35
N GLN A 23 -25.58 -13.79 -13.61
CA GLN A 23 -26.40 -13.79 -14.83
C GLN A 23 -25.74 -13.08 -16.01
N ASN A 24 -24.76 -12.19 -15.74
CA ASN A 24 -24.10 -11.40 -16.76
C ASN A 24 -22.58 -11.39 -16.56
N ILE A 25 -21.83 -11.48 -17.65
CA ILE A 25 -20.37 -11.27 -17.68
C ILE A 25 -20.11 -9.98 -18.45
N LEU A 26 -19.50 -9.00 -17.79
CA LEU A 26 -19.05 -7.76 -18.43
C LEU A 26 -17.66 -7.98 -19.03
N LEU A 27 -17.55 -7.83 -20.34
CA LEU A 27 -16.28 -7.84 -21.05
C LEU A 27 -15.84 -6.42 -21.32
N SER A 28 -14.70 -6.02 -20.76
CA SER A 28 -14.08 -4.74 -21.11
C SER A 28 -13.30 -4.89 -22.43
N PRO A 29 -13.50 -3.99 -23.41
CA PRO A 29 -12.70 -3.98 -24.63
C PRO A 29 -11.30 -3.36 -24.42
N ILE A 30 -11.01 -2.84 -23.22
CA ILE A 30 -9.75 -2.17 -22.87
C ILE A 30 -8.65 -3.20 -22.72
N ASN A 31 -7.54 -3.01 -23.40
CA ASN A 31 -6.34 -3.83 -23.29
C ASN A 31 -5.20 -3.08 -22.58
N LEU A 32 -4.08 -3.76 -22.31
CA LEU A 32 -2.91 -3.16 -21.65
C LEU A 32 -2.35 -1.95 -22.42
N CYS A 33 -2.38 -1.99 -23.76
CA CYS A 33 -1.87 -0.88 -24.57
C CYS A 33 -2.74 0.36 -24.42
N ASP A 34 -4.06 0.20 -24.29
CA ASP A 34 -4.98 1.32 -24.04
C ASP A 34 -4.69 1.97 -22.67
N GLY A 35 -4.43 1.14 -21.64
CA GLY A 35 -4.04 1.62 -20.33
C GLY A 35 -2.72 2.40 -20.35
N LEU A 36 -1.69 1.87 -21.03
CA LEU A 36 -0.41 2.56 -21.19
C LEU A 36 -0.54 3.86 -21.99
N ALA A 37 -1.37 3.88 -23.02
CA ALA A 37 -1.62 5.08 -23.81
C ALA A 37 -2.34 6.15 -22.99
N ALA A 38 -3.30 5.75 -22.16
CA ALA A 38 -4.00 6.65 -21.25
C ALA A 38 -3.05 7.26 -20.20
N ASP A 39 -2.22 6.44 -19.54
CA ASP A 39 -1.20 6.91 -18.57
C ASP A 39 -0.20 7.88 -19.22
N TYR A 40 0.26 7.56 -20.43
CA TYR A 40 1.14 8.47 -21.18
C TYR A 40 0.45 9.79 -21.52
N ALA A 41 -0.80 9.74 -21.98
CA ALA A 41 -1.56 10.93 -22.33
C ALA A 41 -1.82 11.81 -21.11
N GLU A 42 -2.17 11.21 -19.96
CA GLU A 42 -2.38 11.91 -18.70
C GLU A 42 -1.11 12.65 -18.27
N ARG A 43 0.03 11.99 -18.27
CA ARG A 43 1.33 12.58 -17.90
C ARG A 43 1.76 13.69 -18.86
N LYS A 44 1.62 13.47 -20.16
CA LYS A 44 2.10 14.40 -21.19
C LYS A 44 1.19 15.62 -21.37
N PHE A 45 -0.12 15.40 -21.36
CA PHE A 45 -1.10 16.44 -21.65
C PHE A 45 -1.80 16.97 -20.39
N ARG A 46 -1.42 16.47 -19.18
CA ARG A 46 -2.03 16.81 -17.89
C ARG A 46 -3.56 16.62 -17.90
N LEU A 47 -4.01 15.59 -18.59
CA LEU A 47 -5.42 15.22 -18.60
C LEU A 47 -5.73 14.52 -17.29
N SER A 48 -6.83 14.92 -16.62
CA SER A 48 -7.31 14.20 -15.45
C SER A 48 -8.25 13.09 -15.90
N CYS A 49 -7.90 11.84 -15.67
CA CYS A 49 -8.79 10.71 -15.95
C CYS A 49 -9.97 10.60 -14.96
N GLY A 50 -10.06 11.51 -13.99
CA GLY A 50 -11.19 11.58 -13.06
C GLY A 50 -11.25 10.49 -12.00
N HIS A 51 -10.37 9.47 -12.03
CA HIS A 51 -10.30 8.43 -11.01
C HIS A 51 -9.17 8.69 -10.02
N ASP A 52 -9.50 8.72 -8.72
CA ASP A 52 -8.50 8.82 -7.64
C ASP A 52 -8.13 7.42 -7.16
N PHE A 53 -7.00 6.91 -7.64
CA PHE A 53 -6.45 5.62 -7.23
C PHE A 53 -6.05 5.55 -5.75
N THR A 54 -6.05 6.66 -5.03
CA THR A 54 -5.71 6.71 -3.60
C THR A 54 -6.66 5.83 -2.78
N GLU A 55 -7.96 5.93 -3.04
CA GLU A 55 -8.97 5.12 -2.36
C GLU A 55 -8.84 3.63 -2.67
N ASP A 56 -8.49 3.27 -3.90
CA ASP A 56 -8.26 1.87 -4.28
C ASP A 56 -7.05 1.29 -3.55
N ILE A 57 -5.96 2.06 -3.44
CA ILE A 57 -4.75 1.68 -2.71
C ILE A 57 -5.08 1.46 -1.22
N LEU A 58 -5.82 2.38 -0.61
CA LEU A 58 -6.20 2.29 0.80
C LEU A 58 -7.15 1.11 1.05
N SER A 59 -8.13 0.89 0.17
CA SER A 59 -9.04 -0.25 0.24
C SER A 59 -8.29 -1.58 0.10
N ALA A 60 -7.38 -1.69 -0.85
CA ALA A 60 -6.54 -2.88 -1.02
C ALA A 60 -5.69 -3.14 0.24
N SER A 61 -5.12 -2.08 0.83
CA SER A 61 -4.31 -2.19 2.05
C SER A 61 -5.15 -2.61 3.27
N ARG A 62 -6.38 -2.10 3.40
CA ARG A 62 -7.32 -2.53 4.45
C ARG A 62 -7.73 -3.99 4.27
N ASN A 63 -7.93 -4.46 3.04
CA ASN A 63 -8.19 -5.88 2.76
C ASN A 63 -7.01 -6.77 3.19
N VAL A 64 -5.77 -6.30 2.99
CA VAL A 64 -4.57 -7.00 3.49
C VAL A 64 -4.58 -7.03 5.01
N ALA A 65 -4.79 -5.91 5.69
CA ALA A 65 -4.86 -5.84 7.15
C ALA A 65 -5.95 -6.76 7.71
N GLN A 66 -7.11 -6.79 7.09
CA GLN A 66 -8.22 -7.66 7.47
C GLN A 66 -7.87 -9.15 7.30
N LYS A 67 -7.12 -9.52 6.24
CA LYS A 67 -6.63 -10.89 6.03
C LYS A 67 -5.70 -11.36 7.17
N TYR A 68 -4.95 -10.43 7.76
CA TYR A 68 -4.06 -10.67 8.90
C TYR A 68 -4.71 -10.32 10.25
N GLU A 69 -6.04 -10.24 10.30
CA GLU A 69 -6.83 -10.05 11.51
C GLU A 69 -6.40 -8.84 12.36
N VAL A 70 -5.94 -7.77 11.71
CA VAL A 70 -5.56 -6.53 12.42
C VAL A 70 -6.82 -5.83 12.93
N ASP A 71 -6.76 -5.28 14.15
CA ASP A 71 -7.86 -4.50 14.72
C ASP A 71 -8.08 -3.20 13.93
N LEU A 72 -9.18 -3.14 13.21
CA LEU A 72 -9.54 -1.99 12.40
C LEU A 72 -9.86 -0.74 13.24
N SER A 73 -10.35 -0.92 14.48
CA SER A 73 -10.64 0.19 15.39
C SER A 73 -9.36 0.90 15.82
N HIS A 74 -8.33 0.12 16.17
CA HIS A 74 -6.98 0.64 16.45
C HIS A 74 -6.39 1.35 15.22
N ILE A 75 -6.49 0.75 14.03
CA ILE A 75 -6.04 1.39 12.78
C ILE A 75 -6.69 2.75 12.58
N ASP A 76 -8.00 2.87 12.76
CA ASP A 76 -8.73 4.11 12.51
C ASP A 76 -8.34 5.21 13.52
N THR A 77 -8.09 4.86 14.77
CA THR A 77 -7.61 5.80 15.81
C THR A 77 -6.20 6.28 15.47
N VAL A 78 -5.26 5.35 15.26
CA VAL A 78 -3.86 5.69 14.94
C VAL A 78 -3.78 6.47 13.61
N GLN A 79 -4.60 6.11 12.62
CA GLN A 79 -4.66 6.84 11.35
C GLN A 79 -5.11 8.29 11.55
N THR A 80 -6.12 8.50 12.37
CA THR A 80 -6.61 9.85 12.67
C THR A 80 -5.53 10.69 13.34
N LEU A 81 -4.85 10.14 14.36
CA LEU A 81 -3.76 10.79 15.07
C LEU A 81 -2.56 11.09 14.15
N ALA A 82 -2.12 10.09 13.39
CA ALA A 82 -0.99 10.23 12.46
C ALA A 82 -1.23 11.32 11.41
N LEU A 83 -2.43 11.35 10.83
CA LEU A 83 -2.78 12.35 9.82
C LEU A 83 -2.92 13.74 10.42
N GLN A 84 -3.48 13.87 11.62
CA GLN A 84 -3.53 15.16 12.32
C GLN A 84 -2.13 15.69 12.63
N ILE A 85 -1.22 14.84 13.09
CA ILE A 85 0.18 15.22 13.32
C ILE A 85 0.82 15.65 12.00
N PHE A 86 0.73 14.81 10.97
CA PHE A 86 1.28 15.09 9.64
C PHE A 86 0.81 16.45 9.10
N ASP A 87 -0.49 16.68 9.09
CA ASP A 87 -1.07 17.89 8.51
C ASP A 87 -0.70 19.16 9.33
N ARG A 88 -0.60 19.07 10.68
CA ARG A 88 -0.22 20.19 11.54
C ARG A 88 1.24 20.60 11.42
N ILE A 89 2.15 19.63 11.28
CA ILE A 89 3.60 19.90 11.18
C ILE A 89 4.11 19.94 9.73
N LYS A 90 3.22 20.10 8.76
CA LYS A 90 3.54 20.12 7.32
C LYS A 90 4.66 21.10 6.96
N LYS A 91 4.69 22.27 7.60
CA LYS A 91 5.74 23.29 7.40
C LYS A 91 7.12 22.82 7.87
N ILE A 92 7.18 21.89 8.83
CA ILE A 92 8.42 21.37 9.42
C ILE A 92 8.96 20.22 8.60
N HIS A 93 8.09 19.22 8.27
CA HIS A 93 8.58 18.05 7.55
C HIS A 93 8.69 18.27 6.03
N GLY A 94 7.91 19.19 5.42
CA GLY A 94 7.98 19.51 4.00
C GLY A 94 7.49 18.41 3.04
N LEU A 95 6.84 17.35 3.56
CA LEU A 95 6.37 16.20 2.78
C LEU A 95 5.06 16.53 2.05
N GLY A 96 4.81 15.82 0.93
CA GLY A 96 3.67 16.05 0.05
C GLY A 96 2.49 15.08 0.26
N LYS A 97 1.58 15.08 -0.72
CA LYS A 97 0.39 14.21 -0.69
C LYS A 97 0.76 12.73 -0.82
N ARG A 98 1.83 12.42 -1.57
CA ARG A 98 2.25 11.03 -1.79
C ARG A 98 2.81 10.42 -0.52
N GLU A 99 3.65 11.15 0.21
CA GLU A 99 4.19 10.71 1.49
C GLU A 99 3.09 10.58 2.56
N ARG A 100 2.05 11.43 2.47
CA ARG A 100 0.85 11.28 3.31
C ARG A 100 0.14 9.95 3.08
N LEU A 101 0.03 9.52 1.81
CA LEU A 101 -0.51 8.20 1.47
C LEU A 101 0.38 7.08 2.00
N LEU A 102 1.72 7.19 1.85
CA LEU A 102 2.65 6.19 2.38
C LEU A 102 2.54 6.06 3.92
N LEU A 103 2.32 7.17 4.62
CA LEU A 103 2.05 7.14 6.07
C LEU A 103 0.76 6.36 6.37
N GLN A 104 -0.32 6.61 5.63
CA GLN A 104 -1.57 5.86 5.80
C GLN A 104 -1.38 4.36 5.59
N LEU A 105 -0.63 3.97 4.56
CA LEU A 105 -0.29 2.57 4.32
C LEU A 105 0.49 1.96 5.51
N GLY A 106 1.46 2.69 6.04
CA GLY A 106 2.21 2.24 7.21
C GLY A 106 1.32 2.04 8.44
N VAL A 107 0.41 2.97 8.68
CA VAL A 107 -0.58 2.83 9.78
C VAL A 107 -1.48 1.61 9.59
N ILE A 108 -1.98 1.38 8.37
CA ILE A 108 -2.89 0.25 8.10
C ILE A 108 -2.18 -1.10 8.26
N LEU A 109 -0.90 -1.18 7.85
CA LEU A 109 -0.20 -2.45 7.69
C LEU A 109 0.78 -2.78 8.83
N HIS A 110 1.03 -1.85 9.78
CA HIS A 110 2.05 -2.07 10.82
C HIS A 110 1.76 -3.25 11.74
N GLY A 111 0.48 -3.57 11.96
CA GLY A 111 0.04 -4.65 12.84
C GLY A 111 -0.02 -6.03 12.20
N CYS A 112 0.12 -6.15 10.86
CA CYS A 112 -0.11 -7.41 10.15
C CYS A 112 0.78 -8.57 10.61
N GLY A 113 1.99 -8.29 11.04
CA GLY A 113 2.95 -9.32 11.45
C GLY A 113 2.62 -9.99 12.77
N ALA A 114 1.81 -9.38 13.63
CA ALA A 114 1.37 -9.95 14.90
C ALA A 114 0.60 -11.27 14.70
N TYR A 115 -0.09 -11.40 13.57
CA TYR A 115 -0.78 -12.62 13.16
C TYR A 115 0.17 -13.81 12.99
N ILE A 116 1.40 -13.56 12.53
CA ILE A 116 2.42 -14.59 12.32
C ILE A 116 3.19 -14.83 13.62
N ASN A 117 3.72 -13.77 14.22
CA ASN A 117 4.52 -13.85 15.45
C ASN A 117 4.42 -12.53 16.22
N ALA A 118 3.76 -12.57 17.38
CA ALA A 118 3.57 -11.39 18.21
C ALA A 118 4.90 -10.81 18.76
N LEU A 119 5.92 -11.65 19.02
CA LEU A 119 7.23 -11.19 19.52
C LEU A 119 8.08 -10.50 18.44
N HIS A 120 7.89 -10.88 17.18
CA HIS A 120 8.61 -10.35 16.03
C HIS A 120 7.63 -9.69 15.02
N ALA A 121 6.56 -9.09 15.54
CA ALA A 121 5.47 -8.56 14.71
C ALA A 121 5.96 -7.58 13.64
N ARG A 122 6.91 -6.71 13.96
CA ARG A 122 7.41 -5.70 13.03
C ARG A 122 8.23 -6.27 11.89
N GLU A 123 9.11 -7.21 12.20
CA GLU A 123 9.88 -7.93 11.21
C GLU A 123 8.96 -8.75 10.29
N CYS A 124 7.96 -9.42 10.85
CA CYS A 124 6.94 -10.13 10.07
C CYS A 124 6.13 -9.17 9.19
N SER A 125 5.72 -8.00 9.71
CA SER A 125 5.02 -6.97 8.91
C SER A 125 5.88 -6.47 7.75
N TYR A 126 7.18 -6.24 7.98
CA TYR A 126 8.14 -5.89 6.94
C TYR A 126 8.16 -6.92 5.81
N HIS A 127 8.31 -8.21 6.13
CA HIS A 127 8.33 -9.27 5.13
C HIS A 127 6.98 -9.47 4.42
N ILE A 128 5.87 -9.36 5.13
CA ILE A 128 4.52 -9.38 4.52
C ILE A 128 4.42 -8.28 3.46
N LEU A 129 4.80 -7.06 3.80
CA LEU A 129 4.68 -5.92 2.90
C LEU A 129 5.58 -6.07 1.67
N LEU A 130 6.80 -6.57 1.83
CA LEU A 130 7.69 -6.83 0.70
C LEU A 130 7.16 -7.89 -0.25
N SER A 131 6.45 -8.89 0.28
CA SER A 131 5.87 -10.00 -0.48
C SER A 131 4.47 -9.72 -1.02
N THR A 132 3.85 -8.59 -0.62
CA THR A 132 2.49 -8.22 -1.02
C THR A 132 2.54 -7.17 -2.13
N GLU A 133 1.87 -7.43 -3.25
CA GLU A 133 1.69 -6.43 -4.28
C GLU A 133 0.44 -5.60 -4.02
N ILE A 134 0.62 -4.30 -3.89
CA ILE A 134 -0.47 -3.31 -3.82
C ILE A 134 -0.40 -2.50 -5.11
N ILE A 135 -1.41 -2.62 -5.96
CA ILE A 135 -1.49 -1.91 -7.23
C ILE A 135 -1.48 -0.40 -6.96
N GLY A 136 -0.67 0.33 -7.69
CA GLY A 136 -0.51 1.78 -7.52
C GLY A 136 0.62 2.21 -6.58
N ILE A 137 1.33 1.24 -5.97
CA ILE A 137 2.53 1.46 -5.16
C ILE A 137 3.74 0.86 -5.85
N SER A 138 4.77 1.68 -6.09
CA SER A 138 6.04 1.23 -6.67
C SER A 138 6.82 0.35 -5.69
N HIS A 139 7.76 -0.44 -6.20
CA HIS A 139 8.64 -1.25 -5.35
C HIS A 139 9.39 -0.39 -4.32
N LYS A 140 9.86 0.79 -4.73
CA LYS A 140 10.60 1.71 -3.87
C LYS A 140 9.74 2.30 -2.75
N GLU A 141 8.52 2.69 -3.06
CA GLU A 141 7.55 3.16 -2.05
C GLU A 141 7.17 2.05 -1.06
N ARG A 142 7.04 0.82 -1.55
CA ARG A 142 6.82 -0.35 -0.70
C ARG A 142 7.98 -0.57 0.28
N LEU A 143 9.24 -0.43 -0.18
CA LEU A 143 10.42 -0.47 0.68
C LEU A 143 10.42 0.66 1.73
N ILE A 144 10.01 1.89 1.36
CA ILE A 144 9.88 3.02 2.28
C ILE A 144 8.89 2.68 3.40
N VAL A 145 7.69 2.20 3.04
CA VAL A 145 6.66 1.83 4.03
C VAL A 145 7.12 0.64 4.89
N ALA A 146 7.75 -0.36 4.29
CA ALA A 146 8.24 -1.53 5.01
C ALA A 146 9.28 -1.15 6.08
N ASN A 147 10.26 -0.30 5.73
CA ASN A 147 11.26 0.18 6.69
C ASN A 147 10.65 1.10 7.76
N MET A 148 9.68 1.94 7.41
CA MET A 148 8.95 2.73 8.40
C MET A 148 8.27 1.84 9.46
N ILE A 149 7.69 0.71 9.06
CA ILE A 149 7.05 -0.24 9.97
C ILE A 149 8.09 -1.00 10.81
N ARG A 150 9.14 -1.50 10.19
CA ARG A 150 10.18 -2.31 10.83
C ARG A 150 10.77 -1.63 12.06
N TYR A 151 11.07 -0.35 11.97
CA TYR A 151 11.73 0.42 13.04
C TYR A 151 10.76 1.26 13.88
N ASN A 152 9.48 0.89 13.93
CA ASN A 152 8.49 1.69 14.67
C ASN A 152 8.72 1.74 16.19
N ASP A 153 9.27 0.68 16.81
CA ASP A 153 9.53 0.63 18.26
C ASP A 153 11.01 0.74 18.62
N GLU A 154 11.90 0.57 17.65
CA GLU A 154 13.34 0.57 17.87
C GLU A 154 13.99 1.90 17.51
N SER A 155 15.26 2.06 17.86
CA SER A 155 16.06 3.17 17.35
C SER A 155 16.20 3.04 15.84
N PHE A 156 15.94 4.12 15.11
CA PHE A 156 16.07 4.09 13.66
C PHE A 156 17.56 3.98 13.27
N PRO A 157 17.95 3.07 12.36
CA PRO A 157 19.34 2.86 11.97
C PRO A 157 19.91 4.08 11.24
N SER A 158 21.24 4.17 11.18
CA SER A 158 21.91 5.19 10.37
C SER A 158 21.67 4.95 8.88
N PHE A 159 21.95 5.96 8.05
CA PHE A 159 21.81 5.85 6.60
C PHE A 159 22.61 4.69 5.98
N GLU A 160 23.77 4.39 6.56
CA GLU A 160 24.69 3.34 6.08
C GLU A 160 24.23 1.92 6.51
N GLU A 161 23.44 1.82 7.56
CA GLU A 161 22.93 0.57 8.12
C GLU A 161 21.54 0.18 7.60
N LEU A 162 20.84 1.13 6.95
CA LEU A 162 19.49 0.88 6.45
C LEU A 162 19.51 -0.05 5.24
N ASP A 163 18.84 -1.18 5.35
CA ASP A 163 18.66 -2.11 4.23
C ASP A 163 17.90 -1.46 3.06
N GLY A 164 18.51 -1.42 1.90
CA GLY A 164 17.93 -0.93 0.67
C GLY A 164 18.74 0.16 -0.01
N ASP A 165 18.54 0.32 -1.31
CA ASP A 165 19.20 1.37 -2.10
C ASP A 165 18.36 2.66 -2.03
N PHE A 166 18.59 3.45 -0.97
CA PHE A 166 17.90 4.71 -0.72
C PHE A 166 18.81 5.91 -0.96
N SER A 167 18.26 6.97 -1.55
CA SER A 167 18.88 8.28 -1.52
C SER A 167 18.76 8.90 -0.12
N ARG A 168 19.60 9.91 0.17
CA ARG A 168 19.50 10.65 1.44
C ARG A 168 18.14 11.31 1.64
N GLU A 169 17.51 11.75 0.59
CA GLU A 169 16.17 12.36 0.65
C GLU A 169 15.11 11.32 1.05
N GLU A 170 15.19 10.12 0.47
CA GLU A 170 14.30 9.01 0.81
C GLU A 170 14.51 8.53 2.24
N TYR A 171 15.76 8.41 2.68
CA TYR A 171 16.08 8.10 4.07
C TYR A 171 15.44 9.10 5.04
N ILE A 172 15.61 10.42 4.79
CA ILE A 172 15.00 11.47 5.60
C ILE A 172 13.47 11.36 5.58
N THR A 173 12.88 11.00 4.45
CA THR A 173 11.44 10.77 4.32
C THR A 173 11.00 9.60 5.21
N ILE A 174 11.69 8.46 5.16
CA ILE A 174 11.39 7.29 6.01
C ILE A 174 11.48 7.66 7.48
N VAL A 175 12.54 8.34 7.91
CA VAL A 175 12.74 8.78 9.30
C VAL A 175 11.59 9.66 9.77
N LYS A 176 11.18 10.64 8.97
CA LYS A 176 10.06 11.55 9.29
C LYS A 176 8.73 10.79 9.42
N LEU A 177 8.44 9.91 8.48
CA LEU A 177 7.21 9.11 8.49
C LEU A 177 7.20 8.14 9.68
N ASN A 178 8.34 7.48 9.96
CA ASN A 178 8.50 6.61 11.11
C ASN A 178 8.26 7.36 12.44
N ALA A 179 8.83 8.56 12.59
CA ALA A 179 8.64 9.37 13.79
C ALA A 179 7.16 9.74 14.01
N ILE A 180 6.43 10.08 12.94
CA ILE A 180 5.00 10.39 13.03
C ILE A 180 4.19 9.15 13.42
N LEU A 181 4.45 8.01 12.76
CA LEU A 181 3.79 6.73 13.07
C LEU A 181 4.03 6.33 14.51
N LYS A 182 5.28 6.43 14.98
CA LYS A 182 5.69 6.09 16.34
C LYS A 182 4.95 6.92 17.39
N ILE A 183 4.88 8.23 17.18
CA ILE A 183 4.16 9.14 18.09
C ILE A 183 2.65 8.81 18.08
N ALA A 184 2.06 8.61 16.91
CA ALA A 184 0.65 8.29 16.79
C ALA A 184 0.29 6.96 17.48
N ASN A 185 1.16 5.96 17.37
CA ASN A 185 0.96 4.65 17.98
C ASN A 185 1.12 4.65 19.50
N VAL A 186 1.92 5.56 20.05
CA VAL A 186 2.09 5.72 21.51
C VAL A 186 0.93 6.52 22.14
N LEU A 187 0.23 7.33 21.35
CA LEU A 187 -0.88 8.17 21.80
C LEU A 187 -2.23 7.44 21.81
N ASP A 188 -2.32 6.26 21.20
CA ASP A 188 -3.47 5.37 21.24
C ASP A 188 -3.41 4.43 22.43
#